data_cb36447b9aa4bffe682e0b9102b33fce
#
_entry.id   cb36447b9aa4bffe682e0b9102b33fce
#
_cell.length_a   1.000
_cell.length_b   1.000
_cell.length_c   1.000
_cell.angle_alpha   90.00
_cell.angle_beta   90.00
_cell.angle_gamma   90.00
#
_symmetry.space_group_name_H-M   'P 1'
#
loop_
_entity.id
_entity.type
_entity.pdbx_description
1 polymer ?
#
loop_
_entity_poly.entity_id
_entity_poly.type
_entity_poly.pdbx_seq_one_letter_code
_entity_poly.pdbx_strand_id
1 'polypeptide(L)'
;YMIDFKENKEASETLINISQDFIDKKDVNKVLEKSELNLKKINSEIKKNKILLCGSGPSIEGFDINFENYDVMICNSIVKNKNFLNQAKPKYLMFGDPIFHPGPSKYAEKFRDDVRFLIEEYNTQIFTLSRDYAIYKNVFENKYLNNFSFVPMKKTKEYNGNLLENFYIKGTGNILTLLMFPIAYSLYDEIVLAGFDGRKKEENSYYWKHSKKNQYDDLLEEIKFIHSGYFKKNNIFYDQYYENHLETVKNWIDLSNTSNKIIKSLTPSNIF
;
A
#
# COMPACT_ATOMS: atom_id res chain seq x y z
N TYR A 1 -9.70 -26.74 -11.95
CA TYR A 1 -9.19 -26.62 -10.59
C TYR A 1 -10.37 -26.50 -9.65
N MET A 2 -10.59 -27.48 -8.76
CA MET A 2 -11.47 -27.32 -7.60
C MET A 2 -10.64 -26.68 -6.50
N ILE A 3 -10.92 -25.43 -6.16
CA ILE A 3 -10.22 -24.74 -5.11
C ILE A 3 -10.99 -25.02 -3.82
N ASP A 4 -10.43 -25.84 -2.94
CA ASP A 4 -10.97 -25.98 -1.59
C ASP A 4 -10.47 -24.83 -0.71
N PHE A 5 -11.29 -23.82 -0.58
CA PHE A 5 -11.01 -22.67 0.29
C PHE A 5 -10.94 -23.00 1.78
N LYS A 6 -11.30 -24.22 2.19
CA LYS A 6 -11.18 -24.66 3.59
C LYS A 6 -9.76 -25.12 3.93
N GLU A 7 -9.04 -25.68 2.96
CA GLU A 7 -7.68 -26.17 3.13
C GLU A 7 -6.61 -25.16 2.68
N ASN A 8 -6.95 -24.24 1.80
CA ASN A 8 -6.01 -23.23 1.32
C ASN A 8 -5.80 -22.12 2.33
N LYS A 9 -4.56 -21.98 2.72
CA LYS A 9 -4.12 -21.07 3.78
C LYS A 9 -4.39 -19.61 3.48
N GLU A 10 -4.41 -19.19 2.21
CA GLU A 10 -4.70 -17.81 1.82
C GLU A 10 -5.30 -17.73 0.42
N ALA A 11 -6.52 -17.17 0.31
CA ALA A 11 -7.18 -16.93 -0.96
C ALA A 11 -6.36 -16.01 -1.88
N SER A 12 -5.58 -15.09 -1.31
CA SER A 12 -4.67 -14.21 -2.03
C SER A 12 -3.61 -14.96 -2.81
N GLU A 13 -2.92 -15.93 -2.18
CA GLU A 13 -1.88 -16.72 -2.85
C GLU A 13 -2.46 -17.58 -3.96
N THR A 14 -3.63 -18.17 -3.72
CA THR A 14 -4.32 -18.97 -4.74
C THR A 14 -4.67 -18.14 -5.96
N LEU A 15 -5.24 -16.94 -5.77
CA LEU A 15 -5.59 -16.05 -6.86
C LEU A 15 -4.35 -15.61 -7.64
N ILE A 16 -3.25 -15.27 -6.96
CA ILE A 16 -1.98 -14.91 -7.59
C ILE A 16 -1.45 -16.06 -8.42
N ASN A 17 -1.35 -17.27 -7.85
CA ASN A 17 -0.78 -18.42 -8.53
C ASN A 17 -1.57 -18.78 -9.79
N ILE A 18 -2.91 -18.81 -9.70
CA ILE A 18 -3.76 -19.06 -10.87
C ILE A 18 -3.57 -17.96 -11.92
N SER A 19 -3.54 -16.69 -11.52
CA SER A 19 -3.41 -15.59 -12.47
C SER A 19 -2.06 -15.56 -13.19
N GLN A 20 -0.99 -16.03 -12.55
CA GLN A 20 0.34 -16.11 -13.17
C GLN A 20 0.43 -17.10 -14.33
N ASP A 21 -0.43 -18.14 -14.33
CA ASP A 21 -0.48 -19.11 -15.44
C ASP A 21 -1.05 -18.51 -16.73
N PHE A 22 -1.73 -17.36 -16.64
CA PHE A 22 -2.36 -16.68 -17.77
C PHE A 22 -1.57 -15.47 -18.30
N ILE A 23 -0.33 -15.28 -17.88
CA ILE A 23 0.48 -14.16 -18.33
C ILE A 23 1.82 -14.59 -18.89
N ASP A 24 2.23 -13.96 -20.01
CA ASP A 24 3.56 -14.18 -20.57
C ASP A 24 4.63 -13.52 -19.69
N LYS A 25 5.69 -14.29 -19.36
CA LYS A 25 6.85 -13.76 -18.62
C LYS A 25 7.50 -12.55 -19.30
N LYS A 26 7.44 -12.47 -20.63
CA LYS A 26 7.94 -11.32 -21.38
C LYS A 26 7.13 -10.06 -21.08
N ASP A 27 5.81 -10.16 -20.87
CA ASP A 27 4.96 -9.03 -20.50
C ASP A 27 5.29 -8.56 -19.09
N VAL A 28 5.56 -9.49 -18.17
CA VAL A 28 5.99 -9.14 -16.81
C VAL A 28 7.31 -8.40 -16.84
N ASN A 29 8.31 -8.86 -17.59
CA ASN A 29 9.60 -8.18 -17.70
C ASN A 29 9.47 -6.77 -18.27
N LYS A 30 8.69 -6.59 -19.35
CA LYS A 30 8.43 -5.26 -19.93
C LYS A 30 7.79 -4.29 -18.94
N VAL A 31 6.84 -4.77 -18.14
CA VAL A 31 6.17 -3.91 -17.16
C VAL A 31 7.09 -3.57 -15.99
N LEU A 32 8.01 -4.45 -15.61
CA LEU A 32 9.03 -4.17 -14.60
C LEU A 32 10.00 -3.10 -15.09
N GLU A 33 10.53 -3.23 -16.30
CA GLU A 33 11.39 -2.22 -16.94
C GLU A 33 10.68 -0.85 -17.02
N LYS A 34 9.42 -0.83 -17.48
CA LYS A 34 8.60 0.38 -17.52
C LYS A 34 8.42 1.00 -16.13
N SER A 35 8.19 0.17 -15.10
CA SER A 35 7.98 0.63 -13.73
C SER A 35 9.25 1.24 -13.12
N GLU A 36 10.41 0.63 -13.37
CA GLU A 36 11.70 1.19 -12.95
C GLU A 36 11.99 2.53 -13.64
N LEU A 37 11.78 2.62 -14.95
CA LEU A 37 11.93 3.87 -15.71
C LEU A 37 10.97 4.96 -15.21
N ASN A 38 9.72 4.57 -14.87
CA ASN A 38 8.76 5.51 -14.31
C ASN A 38 9.21 6.04 -12.94
N LEU A 39 9.75 5.20 -12.06
CA LEU A 39 10.30 5.66 -10.77
C LEU A 39 11.46 6.66 -10.98
N LYS A 40 12.37 6.39 -11.91
CA LYS A 40 13.47 7.30 -12.26
C LYS A 40 12.96 8.63 -12.81
N LYS A 41 11.92 8.59 -13.66
CA LYS A 41 11.25 9.77 -14.18
C LYS A 41 10.61 10.60 -13.05
N ILE A 42 9.84 9.94 -12.18
CA ILE A 42 9.24 10.58 -10.99
C ILE A 42 10.32 11.30 -10.18
N ASN A 43 11.45 10.63 -9.90
CA ASN A 43 12.55 11.23 -9.14
C ASN A 43 13.09 12.52 -9.80
N SER A 44 13.20 12.55 -11.12
CA SER A 44 13.67 13.75 -11.86
C SER A 44 12.67 14.91 -11.87
N GLU A 45 11.37 14.64 -11.60
CA GLU A 45 10.28 15.62 -11.61
C GLU A 45 9.92 16.12 -10.20
N ILE A 46 10.50 15.55 -9.14
CA ILE A 46 10.25 15.98 -7.76
C ILE A 46 10.80 17.39 -7.53
N LYS A 47 9.93 18.24 -6.98
CA LYS A 47 10.26 19.65 -6.64
C LYS A 47 10.32 19.88 -5.13
N LYS A 48 9.68 19.03 -4.35
CA LYS A 48 9.64 19.12 -2.89
C LYS A 48 10.51 18.03 -2.30
N ASN A 49 11.26 18.32 -1.25
CA ASN A 49 12.07 17.32 -0.54
C ASN A 49 11.30 16.58 0.56
N LYS A 50 10.00 16.90 0.72
CA LYS A 50 9.12 16.38 1.77
C LYS A 50 7.92 15.64 1.20
N ILE A 51 7.63 14.48 1.79
CA ILE A 51 6.43 13.71 1.49
C ILE A 51 5.60 13.46 2.74
N LEU A 52 4.27 13.54 2.60
CA LEU A 52 3.32 13.16 3.62
C LEU A 52 2.69 11.82 3.27
N LEU A 53 2.94 10.83 4.11
CA LEU A 53 2.30 9.52 4.05
C LEU A 53 1.01 9.56 4.86
N CYS A 54 -0.12 9.23 4.23
CA CYS A 54 -1.42 9.25 4.87
C CYS A 54 -1.97 7.83 5.04
N GLY A 55 -2.16 7.42 6.29
CA GLY A 55 -2.85 6.20 6.69
C GLY A 55 -4.35 6.41 6.88
N SER A 56 -5.11 5.32 6.98
CA SER A 56 -6.58 5.34 7.14
C SER A 56 -7.06 5.49 8.58
N GLY A 57 -6.16 5.66 9.54
CA GLY A 57 -6.49 5.78 10.95
C GLY A 57 -7.29 7.06 11.29
N PRO A 58 -8.07 7.05 12.38
CA PRO A 58 -8.95 8.16 12.73
C PRO A 58 -8.20 9.45 13.12
N SER A 59 -6.95 9.38 13.56
CA SER A 59 -6.18 10.57 13.96
C SER A 59 -5.98 11.59 12.82
N ILE A 60 -6.10 11.16 11.55
CA ILE A 60 -5.97 12.08 10.41
C ILE A 60 -7.15 13.06 10.30
N GLU A 61 -8.32 12.71 10.83
CA GLU A 61 -9.54 13.52 10.68
C GLU A 61 -9.55 14.79 11.53
N GLY A 62 -8.80 14.83 12.64
CA GLY A 62 -8.75 15.94 13.57
C GLY A 62 -7.55 16.87 13.40
N PHE A 63 -6.71 16.61 12.38
CA PHE A 63 -5.48 17.37 12.18
C PHE A 63 -5.63 18.39 11.05
N ASP A 64 -5.27 19.63 11.34
CA ASP A 64 -5.14 20.68 10.31
C ASP A 64 -3.78 20.50 9.61
N ILE A 65 -3.82 19.95 8.41
CA ILE A 65 -2.62 19.65 7.62
C ILE A 65 -2.55 20.63 6.44
N ASN A 66 -1.49 21.41 6.39
CA ASN A 66 -1.19 22.19 5.19
C ASN A 66 -0.53 21.29 4.13
N PHE A 67 -1.36 20.69 3.25
CA PHE A 67 -0.91 19.78 2.20
C PHE A 67 -0.01 20.44 1.14
N GLU A 68 -0.03 21.75 1.00
CA GLU A 68 0.81 22.46 0.00
C GLU A 68 2.31 22.28 0.29
N ASN A 69 2.68 22.01 1.52
CA ASN A 69 4.07 21.80 1.92
C ASN A 69 4.64 20.43 1.50
N TYR A 70 3.80 19.50 1.06
CA TYR A 70 4.17 18.10 0.84
C TYR A 70 3.78 17.62 -0.56
N ASP A 71 4.51 16.65 -1.07
CA ASP A 71 3.92 15.68 -1.99
C ASP A 71 3.15 14.66 -1.13
N VAL A 72 1.98 14.24 -1.56
CA VAL A 72 1.11 13.38 -0.75
C VAL A 72 1.05 11.97 -1.31
N MET A 73 1.23 11.00 -0.41
CA MET A 73 1.11 9.57 -0.68
C MET A 73 0.03 8.98 0.23
N ILE A 74 -0.95 8.33 -0.36
CA ILE A 74 -2.04 7.66 0.34
C ILE A 74 -1.97 6.15 0.16
N CYS A 75 -2.72 5.40 0.95
CA CYS A 75 -2.79 3.95 0.82
C CYS A 75 -4.21 3.39 0.95
N ASN A 76 -4.41 2.24 0.31
CA ASN A 76 -5.61 1.43 0.44
C ASN A 76 -6.92 2.24 0.27
N SER A 77 -7.87 2.02 1.16
CA SER A 77 -9.24 2.55 1.08
C SER A 77 -9.41 4.06 1.35
N ILE A 78 -8.34 4.80 1.68
CA ILE A 78 -8.40 6.29 1.74
C ILE A 78 -8.93 6.88 0.43
N VAL A 79 -8.69 6.21 -0.69
CA VAL A 79 -9.19 6.59 -2.01
C VAL A 79 -10.71 6.80 -2.08
N LYS A 80 -11.47 6.22 -1.14
CA LYS A 80 -12.92 6.45 -0.97
C LYS A 80 -13.26 7.89 -0.56
N ASN A 81 -12.40 8.55 0.22
CA ASN A 81 -12.71 9.83 0.87
C ASN A 81 -12.47 11.01 -0.08
N LYS A 82 -13.45 11.31 -0.93
CA LYS A 82 -13.35 12.38 -1.95
C LYS A 82 -13.04 13.76 -1.34
N ASN A 83 -13.61 14.06 -0.16
CA ASN A 83 -13.35 15.34 0.50
C ASN A 83 -11.88 15.46 0.92
N PHE A 84 -11.28 14.39 1.42
CA PHE A 84 -9.87 14.33 1.72
C PHE A 84 -9.02 14.44 0.45
N LEU A 85 -9.37 13.72 -0.61
CA LEU A 85 -8.65 13.74 -1.88
C LEU A 85 -8.64 15.14 -2.51
N ASN A 86 -9.74 15.89 -2.44
CA ASN A 86 -9.83 17.26 -2.95
C ASN A 86 -8.86 18.22 -2.26
N GLN A 87 -8.60 18.02 -0.97
CA GLN A 87 -7.64 18.81 -0.19
C GLN A 87 -6.21 18.34 -0.41
N ALA A 88 -5.99 17.03 -0.35
CA ALA A 88 -4.67 16.42 -0.35
C ALA A 88 -4.04 16.31 -1.75
N LYS A 89 -4.85 16.19 -2.81
CA LYS A 89 -4.43 16.02 -4.21
C LYS A 89 -3.27 15.03 -4.34
N PRO A 90 -3.46 13.77 -3.97
CA PRO A 90 -2.37 12.83 -3.77
C PRO A 90 -1.64 12.53 -5.08
N LYS A 91 -0.31 12.61 -5.04
CA LYS A 91 0.57 12.20 -6.14
C LYS A 91 0.67 10.69 -6.26
N TYR A 92 0.58 9.99 -5.13
CA TYR A 92 0.84 8.55 -5.08
C TYR A 92 -0.23 7.82 -4.30
N LEU A 93 -0.61 6.63 -4.80
CA LEU A 93 -1.44 5.66 -4.09
C LEU A 93 -0.73 4.31 -4.03
N MET A 94 -0.67 3.72 -2.82
CA MET A 94 -0.07 2.40 -2.56
C MET A 94 -1.11 1.40 -2.09
N PHE A 95 -1.08 0.21 -2.66
CA PHE A 95 -1.88 -0.92 -2.20
C PHE A 95 -1.26 -2.25 -2.68
N GLY A 96 -1.57 -3.36 -2.04
CA GLY A 96 -0.88 -4.62 -2.34
C GLY A 96 -1.62 -5.89 -1.96
N ASP A 97 -2.91 -5.84 -1.60
CA ASP A 97 -3.69 -7.04 -1.33
C ASP A 97 -4.54 -7.42 -2.54
N PRO A 98 -4.35 -8.63 -3.13
CA PRO A 98 -5.05 -9.03 -4.35
C PRO A 98 -6.54 -9.34 -4.15
N ILE A 99 -7.01 -9.55 -2.92
CA ILE A 99 -8.43 -9.77 -2.63
C ILE A 99 -9.16 -8.45 -2.43
N PHE A 100 -8.59 -7.54 -1.61
CA PHE A 100 -9.19 -6.25 -1.30
C PHE A 100 -9.21 -5.27 -2.48
N HIS A 101 -8.24 -5.37 -3.41
CA HIS A 101 -8.03 -4.33 -4.42
C HIS A 101 -8.45 -4.76 -5.82
N PRO A 102 -7.80 -5.76 -6.48
CA PRO A 102 -8.25 -6.22 -7.79
C PRO A 102 -9.20 -7.42 -7.74
N GLY A 103 -9.49 -8.01 -6.58
CA GLY A 103 -10.21 -9.26 -6.42
C GLY A 103 -11.68 -9.24 -6.87
N PRO A 104 -12.35 -10.42 -6.85
CA PRO A 104 -13.71 -10.58 -7.35
C PRO A 104 -14.75 -10.29 -6.26
N SER A 105 -14.81 -9.06 -5.76
CA SER A 105 -15.77 -8.63 -4.75
C SER A 105 -16.34 -7.25 -5.05
N LYS A 106 -17.49 -6.91 -4.48
CA LYS A 106 -18.07 -5.55 -4.56
C LYS A 106 -17.16 -4.52 -3.89
N TYR A 107 -16.47 -4.90 -2.82
CA TYR A 107 -15.45 -4.07 -2.22
C TYR A 107 -14.35 -3.71 -3.22
N ALA A 108 -13.76 -4.71 -3.87
CA ALA A 108 -12.70 -4.51 -4.84
C ALA A 108 -13.19 -3.75 -6.09
N GLU A 109 -14.43 -4.01 -6.54
CA GLU A 109 -15.05 -3.25 -7.64
C GLU A 109 -15.11 -1.76 -7.29
N LYS A 110 -15.68 -1.41 -6.14
CA LYS A 110 -15.80 -0.03 -5.69
C LYS A 110 -14.43 0.63 -5.47
N PHE A 111 -13.48 -0.12 -4.92
CA PHE A 111 -12.10 0.35 -4.80
C PHE A 111 -11.49 0.70 -6.17
N ARG A 112 -11.68 -0.16 -7.18
CA ARG A 112 -11.18 0.09 -8.54
C ARG A 112 -11.82 1.32 -9.19
N ASP A 113 -13.11 1.55 -8.95
CA ASP A 113 -13.79 2.74 -9.44
C ASP A 113 -13.23 4.03 -8.81
N ASP A 114 -12.98 3.99 -7.51
CA ASP A 114 -12.34 5.10 -6.81
C ASP A 114 -10.88 5.32 -7.26
N VAL A 115 -10.15 4.26 -7.62
CA VAL A 115 -8.81 4.38 -8.23
C VAL A 115 -8.87 5.01 -9.62
N ARG A 116 -9.84 4.62 -10.48
CA ARG A 116 -10.05 5.25 -11.79
C ARG A 116 -10.32 6.74 -11.64
N PHE A 117 -11.23 7.12 -10.74
CA PHE A 117 -11.51 8.52 -10.41
C PHE A 117 -10.23 9.26 -9.98
N LEU A 118 -9.43 8.66 -9.10
CA LEU A 118 -8.20 9.27 -8.60
C LEU A 118 -7.18 9.55 -9.74
N ILE A 119 -7.05 8.61 -10.68
CA ILE A 119 -6.18 8.77 -11.83
C ILE A 119 -6.72 9.87 -12.77
N GLU A 120 -8.01 9.87 -13.06
CA GLU A 120 -8.65 10.83 -13.95
C GLU A 120 -8.59 12.26 -13.40
N GLU A 121 -8.82 12.42 -12.10
CA GLU A 121 -8.90 13.75 -11.48
C GLU A 121 -7.52 14.34 -11.13
N TYR A 122 -6.59 13.51 -10.64
CA TYR A 122 -5.32 14.01 -10.11
C TYR A 122 -4.08 13.49 -10.84
N ASN A 123 -4.24 12.61 -11.84
CA ASN A 123 -3.13 11.91 -12.50
C ASN A 123 -2.21 11.18 -11.53
N THR A 124 -2.78 10.63 -10.46
CA THR A 124 -2.07 9.95 -9.38
C THR A 124 -1.30 8.73 -9.92
N GLN A 125 -0.05 8.58 -9.48
CA GLN A 125 0.77 7.41 -9.78
C GLN A 125 0.49 6.30 -8.77
N ILE A 126 0.29 5.09 -9.28
CA ILE A 126 -0.08 3.91 -8.49
C ILE A 126 1.14 3.00 -8.35
N PHE A 127 1.45 2.59 -7.12
CA PHE A 127 2.46 1.57 -6.88
C PHE A 127 1.83 0.35 -6.22
N THR A 128 2.09 -0.82 -6.81
CA THR A 128 1.59 -2.11 -6.33
C THR A 128 2.61 -3.22 -6.62
N LEU A 129 2.30 -4.46 -6.25
CA LEU A 129 3.23 -5.57 -6.37
C LEU A 129 3.24 -6.17 -7.78
N SER A 130 4.42 -6.48 -8.28
CA SER A 130 4.56 -7.07 -9.62
C SER A 130 3.94 -8.47 -9.74
N ARG A 131 3.87 -9.22 -8.65
CA ARG A 131 3.22 -10.53 -8.61
C ARG A 131 1.73 -10.48 -8.95
N ASP A 132 1.10 -9.32 -8.73
CA ASP A 132 -0.34 -9.10 -8.93
C ASP A 132 -0.64 -8.54 -10.34
N TYR A 133 0.37 -8.27 -11.16
CA TYR A 133 0.22 -7.64 -12.49
C TYR A 133 -0.80 -8.35 -13.38
N ALA A 134 -0.79 -9.71 -13.40
CA ALA A 134 -1.73 -10.49 -14.19
C ALA A 134 -3.20 -10.17 -13.86
N ILE A 135 -3.50 -9.96 -12.57
CA ILE A 135 -4.86 -9.62 -12.11
C ILE A 135 -5.20 -8.20 -12.55
N TYR A 136 -4.30 -7.24 -12.32
CA TYR A 136 -4.53 -5.83 -12.68
C TYR A 136 -4.73 -5.64 -14.19
N LYS A 137 -3.96 -6.36 -15.02
CA LYS A 137 -4.09 -6.36 -16.48
C LYS A 137 -5.50 -6.75 -16.96
N ASN A 138 -6.20 -7.59 -16.20
CA ASN A 138 -7.54 -8.07 -16.55
C ASN A 138 -8.68 -7.17 -16.00
N VAL A 139 -8.42 -6.34 -14.98
CA VAL A 139 -9.46 -5.55 -14.32
C VAL A 139 -9.35 -4.04 -14.56
N PHE A 140 -8.22 -3.58 -15.13
CA PHE A 140 -8.03 -2.20 -15.55
C PHE A 140 -7.75 -2.09 -17.05
N GLU A 141 -8.32 -1.09 -17.70
CA GLU A 141 -8.01 -0.72 -19.07
C GLU A 141 -6.57 -0.19 -19.18
N ASN A 142 -5.96 -0.36 -20.35
CA ASN A 142 -4.57 0.07 -20.59
C ASN A 142 -4.34 1.57 -20.31
N LYS A 143 -5.34 2.41 -20.51
CA LYS A 143 -5.23 3.87 -20.24
C LYS A 143 -4.90 4.13 -18.75
N TYR A 144 -5.52 3.38 -17.82
CA TYR A 144 -5.24 3.48 -16.39
C TYR A 144 -3.94 2.81 -16.00
N LEU A 145 -3.62 1.66 -16.63
CA LEU A 145 -2.36 0.93 -16.36
C LEU A 145 -1.11 1.75 -16.70
N ASN A 146 -1.24 2.83 -17.45
CA ASN A 146 -0.14 3.77 -17.68
C ASN A 146 0.32 4.51 -16.42
N ASN A 147 -0.57 4.66 -15.44
CA ASN A 147 -0.25 5.25 -14.14
C ASN A 147 0.28 4.24 -13.13
N PHE A 148 0.33 2.94 -13.47
CA PHE A 148 0.79 1.90 -12.55
C PHE A 148 2.28 1.63 -12.68
N SER A 149 2.94 1.46 -11.53
CA SER A 149 4.27 0.92 -11.37
C SER A 149 4.21 -0.34 -10.52
N PHE A 150 4.71 -1.43 -11.06
CA PHE A 150 4.69 -2.76 -10.45
C PHE A 150 6.05 -3.06 -9.83
N VAL A 151 6.12 -3.16 -8.50
CA VAL A 151 7.36 -3.27 -7.75
C VAL A 151 7.63 -4.74 -7.40
N PRO A 152 8.80 -5.29 -7.79
CA PRO A 152 9.13 -6.68 -7.46
C PRO A 152 9.54 -6.84 -6.00
N MET A 153 9.12 -7.96 -5.39
CA MET A 153 9.56 -8.37 -4.05
C MET A 153 10.71 -9.37 -4.15
N LYS A 154 11.68 -9.22 -3.23
CA LYS A 154 12.74 -10.22 -3.02
C LYS A 154 12.73 -10.73 -1.58
N LYS A 155 13.09 -12.00 -1.42
CA LYS A 155 13.40 -12.56 -0.10
C LYS A 155 14.80 -12.09 0.30
N THR A 156 14.88 -11.10 1.15
CA THR A 156 16.14 -10.53 1.66
C THR A 156 16.00 -10.20 3.14
N LYS A 157 17.14 -10.17 3.86
CA LYS A 157 17.17 -9.72 5.26
C LYS A 157 17.23 -8.20 5.36
N GLU A 158 17.88 -7.53 4.42
CA GLU A 158 18.11 -6.10 4.44
C GLU A 158 16.95 -5.32 3.82
N TYR A 159 16.72 -4.11 4.33
CA TYR A 159 15.79 -3.15 3.75
C TYR A 159 16.50 -2.39 2.63
N ASN A 160 15.85 -2.28 1.50
CA ASN A 160 16.38 -1.53 0.37
C ASN A 160 15.91 -0.06 0.45
N GLY A 161 16.82 0.81 0.83
CA GLY A 161 16.59 2.26 0.92
C GLY A 161 16.81 3.01 -0.40
N ASN A 162 17.19 2.34 -1.50
CA ASN A 162 17.44 3.00 -2.77
C ASN A 162 16.89 2.18 -3.96
N LEU A 163 15.60 2.37 -4.26
CA LEU A 163 14.95 1.71 -5.38
C LEU A 163 15.41 2.25 -6.75
N LEU A 164 16.06 3.40 -6.78
CA LEU A 164 16.60 3.98 -8.02
C LEU A 164 17.83 3.21 -8.53
N GLU A 165 18.59 2.61 -7.61
CA GLU A 165 19.73 1.73 -7.93
C GLU A 165 19.29 0.27 -8.05
N ASN A 166 18.45 -0.19 -7.13
CA ASN A 166 18.03 -1.56 -7.04
C ASN A 166 16.49 -1.62 -6.96
N PHE A 167 15.82 -1.83 -8.08
CA PHE A 167 14.38 -1.79 -8.17
C PHE A 167 13.72 -3.06 -7.59
N TYR A 168 13.70 -3.21 -6.27
CA TYR A 168 12.97 -4.24 -5.54
C TYR A 168 12.71 -3.83 -4.09
N ILE A 169 11.71 -4.46 -3.47
CA ILE A 169 11.39 -4.29 -2.05
C ILE A 169 11.54 -5.60 -1.28
N LYS A 170 11.75 -5.48 0.04
CA LYS A 170 11.65 -6.59 0.98
C LYS A 170 10.16 -6.84 1.28
N GLY A 171 9.74 -8.10 1.24
CA GLY A 171 8.37 -8.48 1.62
C GLY A 171 8.11 -8.24 3.11
N THR A 172 7.09 -7.45 3.43
CA THR A 172 6.58 -7.20 4.78
C THR A 172 5.06 -7.30 4.80
N GLY A 173 4.45 -7.38 5.98
CA GLY A 173 3.02 -7.62 6.11
C GLY A 173 2.13 -6.37 6.03
N ASN A 174 2.68 -5.16 6.08
CA ASN A 174 1.91 -3.92 6.16
C ASN A 174 2.28 -2.96 5.03
N ILE A 175 1.29 -2.28 4.44
CA ILE A 175 1.48 -1.40 3.28
C ILE A 175 2.46 -0.25 3.54
N LEU A 176 2.51 0.28 4.77
CA LEU A 176 3.45 1.31 5.17
C LEU A 176 4.90 0.86 4.98
N THR A 177 5.22 -0.33 5.47
CA THR A 177 6.58 -0.87 5.43
C THR A 177 6.87 -1.66 4.15
N LEU A 178 5.83 -2.11 3.44
CA LEU A 178 5.94 -2.86 2.20
C LEU A 178 6.27 -1.95 1.00
N LEU A 179 5.49 -0.88 0.81
CA LEU A 179 5.59 -0.01 -0.36
C LEU A 179 5.85 1.46 -0.01
N MET A 180 5.17 2.01 1.02
CA MET A 180 5.23 3.46 1.27
C MET A 180 6.62 3.89 1.72
N PHE A 181 7.19 3.27 2.75
CA PHE A 181 8.55 3.61 3.19
C PHE A 181 9.61 3.38 2.10
N PRO A 182 9.71 2.21 1.43
CA PRO A 182 10.74 2.01 0.42
C PRO A 182 10.71 3.05 -0.70
N ILE A 183 9.51 3.40 -1.19
CA ILE A 183 9.36 4.39 -2.26
C ILE A 183 9.61 5.81 -1.75
N ALA A 184 9.02 6.20 -0.61
CA ALA A 184 9.23 7.50 -0.03
C ALA A 184 10.70 7.73 0.34
N TYR A 185 11.35 6.74 0.94
CA TYR A 185 12.75 6.80 1.34
C TYR A 185 13.69 6.93 0.14
N SER A 186 13.37 6.29 -0.99
CA SER A 186 14.17 6.40 -2.21
C SER A 186 14.05 7.77 -2.89
N LEU A 187 12.94 8.49 -2.67
CA LEU A 187 12.60 9.70 -3.41
C LEU A 187 12.69 11.00 -2.60
N TYR A 188 12.59 10.95 -1.27
CA TYR A 188 12.47 12.14 -0.41
C TYR A 188 13.42 12.12 0.76
N ASP A 189 13.77 13.30 1.28
CA ASP A 189 14.65 13.44 2.44
C ASP A 189 13.86 13.53 3.75
N GLU A 190 12.64 14.09 3.71
CA GLU A 190 11.77 14.18 4.88
C GLU A 190 10.45 13.43 4.63
N ILE A 191 10.24 12.39 5.43
CA ILE A 191 9.07 11.50 5.39
C ILE A 191 8.23 11.77 6.62
N VAL A 192 7.02 12.25 6.39
CA VAL A 192 6.10 12.67 7.44
C VAL A 192 4.88 11.77 7.40
N LEU A 193 4.38 11.31 8.54
CA LEU A 193 3.24 10.40 8.65
C LEU A 193 2.05 11.07 9.30
N ALA A 194 0.84 10.73 8.82
CA ALA A 194 -0.42 11.09 9.45
C ALA A 194 -1.42 9.94 9.30
N GLY A 195 -2.21 9.67 10.33
CA GLY A 195 -3.23 8.61 10.30
C GLY A 195 -2.69 7.18 10.38
N PHE A 196 -1.48 7.00 10.91
CA PHE A 196 -0.91 5.69 11.22
C PHE A 196 -0.97 5.44 12.73
N ASP A 197 -2.19 5.34 13.25
CA ASP A 197 -2.47 5.29 14.69
C ASP A 197 -1.86 4.05 15.37
N GLY A 198 -1.77 2.94 14.65
CA GLY A 198 -1.44 1.65 15.25
C GLY A 198 -2.59 1.15 16.15
N ARG A 199 -2.31 0.12 16.95
CA ARG A 199 -3.26 -0.35 17.98
C ARG A 199 -2.69 -0.10 19.37
N LYS A 200 -3.57 0.05 20.34
CA LYS A 200 -3.15 0.06 21.75
C LYS A 200 -2.76 -1.35 22.19
N LYS A 201 -1.83 -1.44 23.12
CA LYS A 201 -1.24 -2.72 23.56
C LYS A 201 -2.28 -3.71 24.14
N GLU A 202 -3.40 -3.18 24.64
CA GLU A 202 -4.50 -3.98 25.24
C GLU A 202 -5.58 -4.37 24.20
N GLU A 203 -5.49 -3.88 22.96
CA GLU A 203 -6.47 -4.17 21.91
C GLU A 203 -6.07 -5.46 21.15
N ASN A 204 -6.70 -6.59 21.47
CA ASN A 204 -6.47 -7.89 20.83
C ASN A 204 -7.21 -8.06 19.49
N SER A 205 -7.47 -6.98 18.74
CA SER A 205 -8.11 -7.07 17.45
C SER A 205 -7.11 -6.88 16.33
N TYR A 206 -7.23 -7.67 15.28
CA TYR A 206 -6.40 -7.53 14.08
C TYR A 206 -6.58 -6.16 13.41
N TYR A 207 -7.79 -5.63 13.45
CA TYR A 207 -8.12 -4.36 12.83
C TYR A 207 -7.77 -3.19 13.75
N TRP A 208 -6.84 -2.36 13.27
CA TRP A 208 -6.80 -0.96 13.68
C TRP A 208 -8.14 -0.31 13.37
N LYS A 209 -8.58 0.57 14.25
CA LYS A 209 -9.76 1.38 13.98
C LYS A 209 -9.47 2.25 12.77
N HIS A 210 -10.15 1.98 11.66
CA HIS A 210 -10.15 2.87 10.52
C HIS A 210 -11.18 3.98 10.74
N SER A 211 -10.91 5.15 10.17
CA SER A 211 -11.96 6.14 10.01
C SER A 211 -13.06 5.58 9.10
N LYS A 212 -14.32 5.74 9.48
CA LYS A 212 -15.47 5.34 8.66
C LYS A 212 -15.49 6.02 7.28
N LYS A 213 -14.90 7.22 7.19
CA LYS A 213 -14.77 7.94 5.92
C LYS A 213 -13.74 7.30 4.99
N ASN A 214 -12.76 6.60 5.54
CA ASN A 214 -11.63 6.03 4.84
C ASN A 214 -11.74 4.51 4.63
N GLN A 215 -12.91 3.89 4.92
CA GLN A 215 -13.12 2.45 4.78
C GLN A 215 -14.51 2.15 4.22
N TYR A 216 -14.65 1.09 3.43
CA TYR A 216 -15.93 0.56 2.92
C TYR A 216 -16.55 -0.39 3.95
N ASP A 217 -16.97 0.15 5.10
CA ASP A 217 -17.45 -0.64 6.24
C ASP A 217 -18.66 -1.52 5.88
N ASP A 218 -19.53 -1.02 5.00
CA ASP A 218 -20.72 -1.71 4.49
C ASP A 218 -20.39 -2.96 3.66
N LEU A 219 -19.16 -3.09 3.16
CA LEU A 219 -18.69 -4.18 2.32
C LEU A 219 -17.70 -5.12 3.02
N LEU A 220 -17.34 -4.86 4.28
CA LEU A 220 -16.35 -5.65 5.01
C LEU A 220 -16.78 -7.10 5.25
N GLU A 221 -18.06 -7.36 5.46
CA GLU A 221 -18.56 -8.73 5.71
C GLU A 221 -18.38 -9.62 4.48
N GLU A 222 -18.55 -9.09 3.28
CA GLU A 222 -18.26 -9.81 2.04
C GLU A 222 -16.76 -10.21 1.98
N ILE A 223 -15.88 -9.28 2.30
CA ILE A 223 -14.42 -9.55 2.32
C ILE A 223 -14.07 -10.59 3.38
N LYS A 224 -14.65 -10.53 4.57
CA LYS A 224 -14.43 -11.54 5.61
C LYS A 224 -14.80 -12.94 5.15
N PHE A 225 -15.84 -13.05 4.34
CA PHE A 225 -16.26 -14.32 3.76
C PHE A 225 -15.26 -14.82 2.70
N ILE A 226 -14.87 -13.96 1.76
CA ILE A 226 -13.97 -14.30 0.65
C ILE A 226 -12.53 -14.54 1.15
N HIS A 227 -12.08 -13.77 2.12
CA HIS A 227 -10.74 -13.84 2.71
C HIS A 227 -10.76 -14.55 4.09
N SER A 228 -11.57 -15.59 4.20
CA SER A 228 -11.86 -16.25 5.48
C SER A 228 -10.61 -16.80 6.18
N GLY A 229 -9.60 -17.27 5.44
CA GLY A 229 -8.35 -17.78 5.99
C GLY A 229 -7.54 -16.72 6.76
N TYR A 230 -7.66 -15.47 6.37
CA TYR A 230 -7.00 -14.35 7.04
C TYR A 230 -7.77 -13.91 8.31
N PHE A 231 -9.08 -13.78 8.21
CA PHE A 231 -9.93 -13.31 9.31
C PHE A 231 -10.23 -14.35 10.40
N LYS A 232 -9.92 -15.61 10.16
CA LYS A 232 -10.08 -16.70 11.15
C LYS A 232 -8.81 -16.98 11.96
N LYS A 233 -7.76 -16.16 11.81
CA LYS A 233 -6.53 -16.30 12.59
C LYS A 233 -6.79 -15.99 14.08
N ASN A 234 -6.00 -16.60 14.96
CA ASN A 234 -6.11 -16.38 16.39
C ASN A 234 -5.37 -15.10 16.83
N ASN A 235 -5.60 -14.66 18.06
CA ASN A 235 -4.98 -13.48 18.63
C ASN A 235 -3.44 -13.55 18.63
N ILE A 236 -2.85 -14.72 18.87
CA ILE A 236 -1.39 -14.94 18.85
C ILE A 236 -0.80 -14.55 17.48
N PHE A 237 -1.47 -14.94 16.39
CA PHE A 237 -1.04 -14.57 15.05
C PHE A 237 -1.09 -13.06 14.85
N TYR A 238 -2.15 -12.39 15.30
CA TYR A 238 -2.30 -10.93 15.13
C TYR A 238 -1.32 -10.16 15.99
N ASP A 239 -0.97 -10.66 17.18
CA ASP A 239 0.05 -10.07 18.04
C ASP A 239 1.43 -10.16 17.40
N GLN A 240 1.82 -11.33 16.92
CA GLN A 240 3.08 -11.52 16.18
C GLN A 240 3.16 -10.66 14.93
N TYR A 241 2.04 -10.54 14.19
CA TYR A 241 1.97 -9.68 13.02
C TYR A 241 2.22 -8.21 13.40
N TYR A 242 1.62 -7.75 14.50
CA TYR A 242 1.79 -6.38 14.97
C TYR A 242 3.21 -6.12 15.48
N GLU A 243 3.76 -7.02 16.29
CA GLU A 243 5.16 -6.94 16.77
C GLU A 243 6.16 -6.89 15.61
N ASN A 244 6.00 -7.75 14.61
CA ASN A 244 6.81 -7.72 13.39
C ASN A 244 6.67 -6.39 12.64
N HIS A 245 5.48 -5.79 12.64
CA HIS A 245 5.27 -4.48 12.04
C HIS A 245 6.01 -3.39 12.80
N LEU A 246 5.93 -3.37 14.14
CA LEU A 246 6.66 -2.40 14.98
C LEU A 246 8.16 -2.52 14.78
N GLU A 247 8.70 -3.75 14.78
CA GLU A 247 10.11 -4.00 14.50
C GLU A 247 10.52 -3.47 13.12
N THR A 248 9.68 -3.70 12.12
CA THR A 248 9.95 -3.22 10.75
C THR A 248 9.95 -1.69 10.68
N VAL A 249 9.01 -1.02 11.33
CA VAL A 249 8.98 0.45 11.42
C VAL A 249 10.24 0.97 12.10
N LYS A 250 10.61 0.37 13.23
CA LYS A 250 11.85 0.71 13.94
C LYS A 250 13.08 0.59 13.04
N ASN A 251 13.21 -0.49 12.27
CA ASN A 251 14.32 -0.67 11.34
C ASN A 251 14.40 0.45 10.28
N TRP A 252 13.25 0.96 9.79
CA TRP A 252 13.23 2.11 8.87
C TRP A 252 13.65 3.41 9.57
N ILE A 253 13.25 3.62 10.83
CA ILE A 253 13.68 4.77 11.64
C ILE A 253 15.20 4.70 11.88
N ASP A 254 15.73 3.54 12.28
CA ASP A 254 17.15 3.33 12.51
C ASP A 254 17.97 3.56 11.23
N LEU A 255 17.46 3.09 10.08
CA LEU A 255 18.07 3.37 8.78
C LEU A 255 18.08 4.87 8.47
N SER A 256 17.03 5.61 8.82
CA SER A 256 16.97 7.06 8.61
C SER A 256 17.97 7.81 9.49
N ASN A 257 18.20 7.34 10.70
CA ASN A 257 19.19 7.94 11.62
C ASN A 257 20.64 7.78 11.13
N THR A 258 20.91 6.77 10.29
CA THR A 258 22.26 6.53 9.71
C THR A 258 22.46 7.21 8.34
N SER A 259 21.42 7.80 7.80
CA SER A 259 21.41 8.51 6.52
C SER A 259 20.72 9.86 6.73
N ASN A 260 21.13 10.92 6.17
CA ASN A 260 20.57 12.27 6.35
C ASN A 260 19.07 12.40 5.98
N LYS A 261 18.25 11.42 6.39
CA LYS A 261 16.79 11.38 6.16
C LYS A 261 16.02 11.47 7.46
N ILE A 262 14.85 12.06 7.41
CA ILE A 262 13.99 12.28 8.59
C ILE A 262 12.69 11.50 8.42
N ILE A 263 12.33 10.69 9.41
CA ILE A 263 11.01 10.07 9.52
C ILE A 263 10.34 10.57 10.82
N LYS A 264 9.16 11.15 10.71
CA LYS A 264 8.41 11.66 11.86
C LYS A 264 6.90 11.51 11.69
N SER A 265 6.15 11.48 12.78
CA SER A 265 4.68 11.49 12.77
C SER A 265 4.14 12.87 13.13
N LEU A 266 3.09 13.35 12.41
CA LEU A 266 2.33 14.55 12.74
C LEU A 266 1.17 14.23 13.68
N THR A 267 0.58 13.04 13.55
CA THR A 267 -0.56 12.63 14.37
C THR A 267 -0.12 11.65 15.45
N PRO A 268 -0.88 11.53 16.55
CA PRO A 268 -0.60 10.51 17.57
C PRO A 268 -0.51 9.11 16.94
N SER A 269 0.49 8.34 17.36
CA SER A 269 0.77 7.03 16.80
C SER A 269 1.32 6.07 17.86
N ASN A 270 0.84 4.82 17.88
CA ASN A 270 1.37 3.76 18.74
C ASN A 270 2.46 2.93 18.04
N ILE A 271 2.85 3.31 16.82
CA ILE A 271 3.93 2.63 16.06
C ILE A 271 5.23 3.43 16.02
N PHE A 272 5.23 4.64 16.63
CA PHE A 272 6.39 5.54 16.76
C PHE A 272 6.76 5.76 18.21
#